data_9ed69dc60362a9762f2a5197d6900602
#
_entry.id   9ed69dc60362a9762f2a5197d6900602
#
_cell.length_a   1.000
_cell.length_b   1.000
_cell.length_c   1.000
_cell.angle_alpha   90.00
_cell.angle_beta   90.00
_cell.angle_gamma   90.00
#
_symmetry.space_group_name_H-M   'P 1'
#
loop_
_entity.id
_entity.type
_entity.pdbx_description
1 polymer ?
#
loop_
_entity_poly.entity_id
_entity_poly.type
_entity_poly.pdbx_seq_one_letter_code
_entity_poly.pdbx_strand_id
1 'polypeptide(L)'
;MANITLVDDDENIVASVSLALESHGHKITAYHDGASGLAALESTPPDLAILDVKMPRMDGMEVLRRLRQTSQLPVIMLTSKDEEIDEILGFNLGADDYIHKPFSQRLLIERVKALLRR
;
A
#
# COMPACT_ATOMS: atom_id res chain seq x y z
N MET A 1 11.18 11.95 5.98
CA MET A 1 10.73 11.03 7.02
C MET A 1 9.21 11.02 7.08
N ALA A 2 8.61 9.87 6.89
CA ALA A 2 7.16 9.77 6.81
C ALA A 2 6.64 8.56 7.58
N ASN A 3 5.37 8.60 7.95
CA ASN A 3 4.66 7.47 8.51
C ASN A 3 3.96 6.73 7.37
N ILE A 4 4.28 5.46 7.22
CA ILE A 4 3.75 4.63 6.14
C ILE A 4 3.05 3.41 6.74
N THR A 5 1.83 3.15 6.31
CA THR A 5 1.09 1.96 6.69
C THR A 5 1.19 0.94 5.57
N LEU A 6 1.61 -0.27 5.90
CA LEU A 6 1.74 -1.37 4.95
C LEU A 6 0.73 -2.45 5.31
N VAL A 7 -0.10 -2.83 4.36
CA VAL A 7 -1.11 -3.88 4.55
C VAL A 7 -0.84 -5.00 3.54
N ASP A 8 -0.36 -6.14 4.02
CA ASP A 8 -0.02 -7.30 3.18
C ASP A 8 0.00 -8.54 4.06
N ASP A 9 -0.63 -9.62 3.62
CA ASP A 9 -0.67 -10.87 4.39
C ASP A 9 0.58 -11.75 4.20
N ASP A 10 1.47 -11.35 3.29
CA ASP A 10 2.74 -12.07 3.06
C ASP A 10 3.83 -11.50 3.96
N GLU A 11 4.24 -12.29 4.96
CA GLU A 11 5.25 -11.85 5.93
C GLU A 11 6.59 -11.53 5.30
N ASN A 12 6.96 -12.19 4.20
CA ASN A 12 8.22 -11.91 3.51
C ASN A 12 8.18 -10.54 2.85
N ILE A 13 7.06 -10.19 2.24
CA ILE A 13 6.88 -8.85 1.66
C ILE A 13 6.92 -7.79 2.75
N VAL A 14 6.20 -8.02 3.85
CA VAL A 14 6.22 -7.09 4.98
C VAL A 14 7.64 -6.85 5.47
N ALA A 15 8.41 -7.91 5.67
CA ALA A 15 9.78 -7.79 6.18
C ALA A 15 10.66 -7.02 5.20
N SER A 16 10.63 -7.37 3.91
CA SER A 16 11.53 -6.74 2.93
C SER A 16 11.16 -5.29 2.66
N VAL A 17 9.88 -4.98 2.55
CA VAL A 17 9.41 -3.61 2.32
C VAL A 17 9.70 -2.74 3.55
N SER A 18 9.42 -3.25 4.73
CA SER A 18 9.67 -2.51 5.97
C SER A 18 11.16 -2.17 6.11
N LEU A 19 12.03 -3.15 5.88
CA LEU A 19 13.46 -2.93 5.99
C LEU A 19 13.94 -1.88 4.99
N ALA A 20 13.50 -1.97 3.75
CA ALA A 20 13.90 -1.03 2.71
C ALA A 20 13.49 0.40 3.03
N LEU A 21 12.25 0.60 3.45
CA LEU A 21 11.74 1.94 3.72
C LEU A 21 12.27 2.50 5.04
N GLU A 22 12.44 1.65 6.05
CA GLU A 22 13.04 2.09 7.32
C GLU A 22 14.48 2.53 7.13
N SER A 23 15.23 1.88 6.24
CA SER A 23 16.60 2.29 5.94
C SER A 23 16.67 3.68 5.29
N HIS A 24 15.56 4.17 4.78
CA HIS A 24 15.44 5.53 4.21
C HIS A 24 14.78 6.51 5.18
N GLY A 25 14.67 6.14 6.45
CA GLY A 25 14.20 7.03 7.50
C GLY A 25 12.69 7.07 7.71
N HIS A 26 11.94 6.20 7.06
CA HIS A 26 10.49 6.16 7.24
C HIS A 26 10.10 5.26 8.42
N LYS A 27 8.97 5.56 9.02
CA LYS A 27 8.40 4.71 10.07
C LYS A 27 7.29 3.85 9.45
N ILE A 28 7.44 2.54 9.56
CA ILE A 28 6.50 1.58 8.96
C ILE A 28 5.67 0.91 10.04
N THR A 29 4.35 0.91 9.87
CA THR A 29 3.44 0.11 10.69
C THR A 29 2.76 -0.89 9.76
N ALA A 30 2.85 -2.17 10.07
CA ALA A 30 2.37 -3.22 9.20
C ALA A 30 1.12 -3.90 9.77
N TYR A 31 0.21 -4.25 8.88
CA TYR A 31 -1.00 -5.02 9.18
C TYR A 31 -1.09 -6.17 8.20
N HIS A 32 -1.62 -7.30 8.64
CA HIS A 32 -1.59 -8.54 7.85
C HIS A 32 -2.96 -8.92 7.28
N ASP A 33 -3.96 -8.08 7.43
CA ASP A 33 -5.28 -8.29 6.84
C ASP A 33 -5.95 -6.95 6.52
N GLY A 34 -6.93 -7.00 5.64
CA GLY A 34 -7.58 -5.78 5.16
C GLY A 34 -8.39 -5.06 6.24
N ALA A 35 -9.08 -5.81 7.10
CA ALA A 35 -9.94 -5.20 8.11
C ALA A 35 -9.13 -4.39 9.13
N SER A 36 -8.06 -4.98 9.67
CA SER A 36 -7.22 -4.26 10.65
C SER A 36 -6.46 -3.13 9.98
N GLY A 37 -6.01 -3.32 8.74
CA GLY A 37 -5.36 -2.26 7.97
C GLY A 37 -6.28 -1.07 7.74
N LEU A 38 -7.51 -1.32 7.31
CA LEU A 38 -8.49 -0.26 7.09
C LEU A 38 -8.80 0.50 8.37
N ALA A 39 -9.01 -0.22 9.47
CA ALA A 39 -9.27 0.41 10.76
C ALA A 39 -8.13 1.34 11.17
N ALA A 40 -6.89 0.92 10.97
CA ALA A 40 -5.73 1.75 11.26
C ALA A 40 -5.63 2.96 10.35
N LEU A 41 -5.90 2.78 9.06
CA LEU A 41 -5.88 3.89 8.10
C LEU A 41 -6.91 4.97 8.43
N GLU A 42 -8.04 4.56 8.98
CA GLU A 42 -9.10 5.49 9.36
C GLU A 42 -8.86 6.15 10.70
N SER A 43 -8.33 5.40 11.69
CA SER A 43 -8.16 5.92 13.04
C SER A 43 -6.85 6.71 13.22
N THR A 44 -5.80 6.30 12.53
CA THR A 44 -4.48 6.94 12.64
C THR A 44 -3.88 7.08 11.25
N PRO A 45 -4.38 8.04 10.45
CA PRO A 45 -3.96 8.15 9.04
C PRO A 45 -2.45 8.36 8.89
N PRO A 46 -1.81 7.57 8.03
CA PRO A 46 -0.39 7.77 7.71
C PRO A 46 -0.21 8.84 6.64
N ASP A 47 1.03 9.08 6.26
CA ASP A 47 1.34 9.94 5.13
C ASP A 47 1.16 9.22 3.80
N LEU A 48 1.26 7.89 3.81
CA LEU A 48 1.14 7.06 2.62
C LEU A 48 0.76 5.64 3.04
N ALA A 49 -0.06 4.97 2.24
CA ALA A 49 -0.42 3.57 2.44
C ALA A 49 0.07 2.71 1.29
N ILE A 50 0.54 1.51 1.60
CA ILE A 50 0.91 0.49 0.63
C ILE A 50 0.00 -0.70 0.90
N LEU A 51 -0.81 -1.07 -0.09
CA LEU A 51 -1.83 -2.11 0.06
C LEU A 51 -1.60 -3.24 -0.93
N ASP A 52 -1.56 -4.47 -0.44
CA ASP A 52 -1.60 -5.65 -1.30
C ASP A 52 -3.01 -5.83 -1.85
N VAL A 53 -3.13 -6.16 -3.13
CA VAL A 53 -4.44 -6.37 -3.76
C VAL A 53 -5.08 -7.67 -3.26
N LYS A 54 -4.31 -8.76 -3.24
CA LYS A 54 -4.86 -10.10 -2.93
C LYS A 54 -4.68 -10.48 -1.47
N MET A 55 -5.73 -10.31 -0.70
CA MET A 55 -5.78 -10.77 0.68
C MET A 55 -7.12 -11.47 0.92
N PRO A 56 -7.16 -12.49 1.81
CA PRO A 56 -8.41 -13.17 2.09
C PRO A 56 -9.41 -12.25 2.81
N ARG A 57 -10.68 -12.51 2.63
CA ARG A 57 -11.80 -11.79 3.23
C ARG A 57 -11.95 -10.39 2.68
N MET A 58 -11.17 -9.43 3.13
CA MET A 58 -11.20 -8.06 2.60
C MET A 58 -9.90 -7.81 1.84
N ASP A 59 -9.97 -7.73 0.51
CA ASP A 59 -8.79 -7.49 -0.31
C ASP A 59 -8.43 -6.00 -0.37
N GLY A 60 -7.30 -5.70 -1.01
CA GLY A 60 -6.80 -4.33 -1.07
C GLY A 60 -7.71 -3.39 -1.85
N MET A 61 -8.44 -3.90 -2.85
CA MET A 61 -9.39 -3.07 -3.59
C MET A 61 -10.54 -2.61 -2.71
N GLU A 62 -11.05 -3.50 -1.86
CA GLU A 62 -12.12 -3.14 -0.94
C GLU A 62 -11.62 -2.15 0.11
N VAL A 63 -10.39 -2.35 0.61
CA VAL A 63 -9.78 -1.39 1.54
C VAL A 63 -9.70 0.00 0.87
N LEU A 64 -9.20 0.05 -0.35
CA LEU A 64 -9.08 1.31 -1.09
C LEU A 64 -10.44 1.96 -1.30
N ARG A 65 -11.44 1.18 -1.74
CA ARG A 65 -12.78 1.71 -1.98
C ARG A 65 -13.36 2.37 -0.73
N ARG A 66 -13.24 1.68 0.41
CA ARG A 66 -13.77 2.21 1.67
C ARG A 66 -12.97 3.43 2.15
N LEU A 67 -11.65 3.36 2.02
CA LEU A 67 -10.78 4.47 2.42
C LEU A 67 -11.11 5.73 1.64
N ARG A 68 -11.36 5.62 0.34
CA ARG A 68 -11.64 6.77 -0.51
C ARG A 68 -12.97 7.46 -0.20
N GLN A 69 -13.84 6.85 0.59
CA GLN A 69 -15.05 7.52 1.04
C GLN A 69 -14.75 8.69 1.98
N THR A 70 -13.60 8.66 2.67
CA THR A 70 -13.28 9.67 3.68
C THR A 70 -11.88 10.27 3.56
N SER A 71 -11.04 9.78 2.65
CA SER A 71 -9.64 10.19 2.62
C SER A 71 -9.07 10.16 1.20
N GLN A 72 -8.16 11.08 0.93
CA GLN A 72 -7.39 11.15 -0.32
C GLN A 72 -5.90 10.91 -0.09
N LEU A 73 -5.54 10.23 1.00
CA LEU A 73 -4.14 9.97 1.27
C LEU A 73 -3.51 9.13 0.16
N PRO A 74 -2.22 9.31 -0.13
CA PRO A 74 -1.56 8.58 -1.23
C PRO A 74 -1.56 7.08 -0.97
N VAL A 75 -1.89 6.29 -2.01
CA VAL A 75 -1.95 4.84 -1.94
C VAL A 75 -1.19 4.22 -3.10
N ILE A 76 -0.28 3.29 -2.78
CA ILE A 76 0.37 2.42 -3.74
C ILE A 76 -0.22 1.02 -3.58
N MET A 77 -0.68 0.43 -4.68
CA MET A 77 -1.16 -0.94 -4.67
C MET A 77 -0.04 -1.89 -5.10
N LEU A 78 0.11 -3.01 -4.40
CA LEU A 78 1.02 -4.07 -4.80
C LEU A 78 0.20 -5.20 -5.42
N THR A 79 0.56 -5.63 -6.62
CA THR A 79 -0.24 -6.60 -7.35
C THR A 79 0.65 -7.62 -8.08
N SER A 80 0.11 -8.78 -8.43
CA SER A 80 0.83 -9.75 -9.24
C SER A 80 0.69 -9.43 -10.73
N LYS A 81 1.56 -10.02 -11.55
CA LYS A 81 1.72 -9.63 -12.96
C LYS A 81 0.49 -9.80 -13.83
N ASP A 82 -0.36 -10.75 -13.50
CA ASP A 82 -1.50 -11.13 -14.33
C ASP A 82 -2.82 -10.50 -13.88
N GLU A 83 -2.73 -9.39 -13.13
CA GLU A 83 -3.90 -8.73 -12.59
C GLU A 83 -4.12 -7.34 -13.21
N GLU A 84 -4.05 -7.28 -14.55
CA GLU A 84 -4.28 -6.03 -15.26
C GLU A 84 -5.65 -5.43 -14.99
N ILE A 85 -6.67 -6.29 -14.90
CA ILE A 85 -8.04 -5.83 -14.63
C ILE A 85 -8.11 -5.17 -13.25
N ASP A 86 -7.44 -5.75 -12.26
CA ASP A 86 -7.38 -5.17 -10.91
C ASP A 86 -6.66 -3.83 -10.92
N GLU A 87 -5.61 -3.70 -11.74
CA GLU A 87 -4.89 -2.44 -11.88
C GLU A 87 -5.78 -1.33 -12.43
N ILE A 88 -6.53 -1.63 -13.50
CA ILE A 88 -7.47 -0.68 -14.09
C ILE A 88 -8.53 -0.28 -13.07
N LEU A 89 -9.12 -1.24 -12.38
CA LEU A 89 -10.13 -1.00 -11.36
C LEU A 89 -9.58 -0.14 -10.22
N GLY A 90 -8.35 -0.43 -9.79
CA GLY A 90 -7.73 0.32 -8.71
C GLY A 90 -7.49 1.78 -9.05
N PHE A 91 -7.05 2.09 -10.28
CA PHE A 91 -6.93 3.48 -10.70
C PHE A 91 -8.30 4.17 -10.73
N ASN A 92 -9.34 3.47 -11.18
CA ASN A 92 -10.70 4.01 -11.14
C ASN A 92 -11.19 4.23 -9.71
N LEU A 93 -10.74 3.44 -8.76
CA LEU A 93 -11.07 3.60 -7.35
C LEU A 93 -10.21 4.65 -6.65
N GLY A 94 -9.17 5.15 -7.31
CA GLY A 94 -8.36 6.23 -6.78
C GLY A 94 -7.00 5.85 -6.23
N ALA A 95 -6.39 4.74 -6.68
CA ALA A 95 -5.01 4.44 -6.35
C ALA A 95 -4.09 5.44 -7.06
N ASP A 96 -3.02 5.84 -6.38
CA ASP A 96 -2.05 6.79 -6.94
C ASP A 96 -0.99 6.10 -7.76
N ASP A 97 -0.69 4.84 -7.47
CA ASP A 97 0.31 4.07 -8.19
C ASP A 97 0.09 2.58 -8.02
N TYR A 98 0.70 1.81 -8.91
CA TYR A 98 0.71 0.34 -8.88
C TYR A 98 2.12 -0.16 -9.06
N ILE A 99 2.48 -1.18 -8.28
CA ILE A 99 3.78 -1.85 -8.42
C ILE A 99 3.51 -3.35 -8.53
N HIS A 100 4.03 -3.97 -9.59
CA HIS A 100 3.85 -5.40 -9.83
C HIS A 100 4.86 -6.23 -9.05
N LYS A 101 4.38 -7.28 -8.40
CA LYS A 101 5.24 -8.27 -7.75
C LYS A 101 5.76 -9.27 -8.79
N PRO A 102 7.00 -9.72 -8.72
CA PRO A 102 8.06 -9.26 -7.84
C PRO A 102 8.60 -7.90 -8.29
N PHE A 103 8.99 -7.07 -7.36
CA PHE A 103 9.49 -5.73 -7.66
C PHE A 103 10.87 -5.52 -7.03
N SER A 104 11.60 -4.53 -7.55
CA SER A 104 12.85 -4.14 -6.93
C SER A 104 12.57 -3.17 -5.78
N GLN A 105 13.36 -3.27 -4.71
CA GLN A 105 13.25 -2.34 -3.59
C GLN A 105 13.53 -0.91 -4.05
N ARG A 106 14.45 -0.74 -4.98
CA ARG A 106 14.79 0.57 -5.51
C ARG A 106 13.58 1.24 -6.19
N LEU A 107 12.83 0.47 -7.00
CA LEU A 107 11.64 0.98 -7.64
C LEU A 107 10.61 1.43 -6.61
N LEU A 108 10.37 0.61 -5.60
CA LEU A 108 9.43 0.94 -4.53
C LEU A 108 9.84 2.26 -3.83
N ILE A 109 11.11 2.37 -3.47
CA ILE A 109 11.62 3.56 -2.79
C ILE A 109 11.39 4.81 -3.64
N GLU A 110 11.68 4.74 -4.95
CA GLU A 110 11.50 5.89 -5.83
C GLU A 110 10.04 6.28 -6.00
N ARG A 111 9.13 5.30 -6.05
CA ARG A 111 7.70 5.58 -6.14
C ARG A 111 7.17 6.21 -4.84
N VAL A 112 7.62 5.73 -3.70
CA VAL A 112 7.28 6.33 -2.40
C VAL A 112 7.76 7.78 -2.34
N LYS A 113 9.01 8.03 -2.73
CA LYS A 113 9.55 9.39 -2.77
C LYS A 113 8.72 10.30 -3.65
N ALA A 114 8.34 9.82 -4.84
CA ALA A 114 7.58 10.62 -5.78
C ALA A 114 6.22 11.03 -5.20
N LEU A 115 5.53 10.11 -4.54
CA LEU A 115 4.23 10.41 -3.95
C LEU A 115 4.35 11.35 -2.75
N LEU A 116 5.37 11.17 -1.93
CA LEU A 116 5.56 12.02 -0.75
C LEU A 116 5.96 13.46 -1.10
N ARG A 117 6.48 13.69 -2.31
CA ARG A 117 6.84 15.04 -2.76
C ARG A 117 5.64 15.86 -3.22
N ARG A 118 4.54 15.23 -3.55
CA ARG A 118 3.36 15.92 -4.09
C ARG A 118 2.60 16.74 -3.05
#